data_c796f472818b556877424c414be86440
#
_entry.id   c796f472818b556877424c414be86440
#
_cell.length_a   1.000
_cell.length_b   1.000
_cell.length_c   1.000
_cell.angle_alpha   90.00
_cell.angle_beta   90.00
_cell.angle_gamma   90.00
#
_symmetry.space_group_name_H-M   'P 1'
#
loop_
_entity.id
_entity.type
_entity.pdbx_description
1 polymer ?
#
loop_
_entity_poly.entity_id
_entity_poly.type
_entity_poly.pdbx_seq_one_letter_code
_entity_poly.pdbx_strand_id
1 'polypeptide(L)'
;MLSEIQIYIDDSWRRIARFTPFKDQIPLGYAGCGGHLEYDEEYVISSFQADIPLPPVSLPVPVGFIIDKHDRWPAFLLDLLPTGAGRKGWLDRLDLRDTPAADWQLLTHGARHPVGCLRIVGENAEREQPPPGPGFMRQDVALREQSFLEYAISLGASVAGSSDVQGESPKLLLTEDKEGLLHADGALPDASAACHWLVKFARGRDERERQILRNEGAYLKVAALLGADVHRADVVAMEMGNALFIPRFDRTCHDGRVERFGLESFASAAGIAEFGVRVTHQDNCALIQRFSSAPADDLLEY
;
A
#
# COMPACT_ATOMS: atom_id res chain seq x y z
N MET A 1 12.08 -10.70 -18.27
CA MET A 1 11.12 -10.24 -17.25
C MET A 1 11.84 -9.24 -16.39
N LEU A 2 11.45 -8.00 -16.51
CA LEU A 2 11.96 -6.88 -15.72
C LEU A 2 10.77 -6.29 -14.97
N SER A 3 10.96 -5.91 -13.72
CA SER A 3 9.99 -5.05 -13.03
C SER A 3 10.62 -3.69 -12.80
N GLU A 4 9.97 -2.66 -13.30
CA GLU A 4 10.33 -1.30 -12.97
C GLU A 4 9.71 -0.94 -11.62
N ILE A 5 10.51 -0.31 -10.78
CA ILE A 5 10.07 0.29 -9.53
C ILE A 5 9.95 1.78 -9.79
N GLN A 6 8.75 2.30 -9.58
CA GLN A 6 8.47 3.72 -9.74
C GLN A 6 8.08 4.33 -8.41
N ILE A 7 8.48 5.58 -8.21
CA ILE A 7 8.08 6.43 -7.08
C ILE A 7 7.23 7.60 -7.59
N TYR A 8 6.26 8.03 -6.79
CA TYR A 8 5.48 9.22 -7.06
C TYR A 8 6.16 10.43 -6.40
N ILE A 9 6.70 11.32 -7.21
CA ILE A 9 7.36 12.57 -6.79
C ILE A 9 6.96 13.69 -7.77
N ASP A 10 6.74 14.89 -7.28
CA ASP A 10 6.41 16.08 -8.07
C ASP A 10 5.24 15.81 -9.04
N ASP A 11 4.13 15.30 -8.50
CA ASP A 11 2.90 14.99 -9.24
C ASP A 11 3.07 13.97 -10.38
N SER A 12 4.13 13.18 -10.37
CA SER A 12 4.41 12.22 -11.44
C SER A 12 5.06 10.93 -10.95
N TRP A 13 4.79 9.84 -11.68
CA TRP A 13 5.49 8.58 -11.48
C TRP A 13 6.82 8.61 -12.21
N ARG A 14 7.92 8.42 -11.47
CA ARG A 14 9.29 8.35 -12.01
C ARG A 14 9.87 6.97 -11.77
N ARG A 15 10.53 6.40 -12.78
CA ARG A 15 11.32 5.19 -12.61
C ARG A 15 12.52 5.51 -11.73
N ILE A 16 12.72 4.72 -10.68
CA ILE A 16 13.83 4.91 -9.74
C ILE A 16 14.73 3.70 -9.62
N ALA A 17 14.21 2.52 -9.85
CA ALA A 17 15.00 1.29 -9.73
C ALA A 17 14.36 0.16 -10.56
N ARG A 18 15.08 -0.96 -10.60
CA ARG A 18 14.66 -2.18 -11.25
C ARG A 18 15.03 -3.37 -10.39
N PHE A 19 14.12 -4.32 -10.27
CA PHE A 19 14.43 -5.63 -9.72
C PHE A 19 14.34 -6.69 -10.81
N THR A 20 15.44 -7.43 -10.99
CA THR A 20 15.57 -8.50 -11.99
C THR A 20 15.73 -9.84 -11.28
N PRO A 21 14.67 -10.66 -11.17
CA PRO A 21 14.75 -11.97 -10.53
C PRO A 21 15.59 -12.94 -11.35
N PHE A 22 16.22 -13.92 -10.70
CA PHE A 22 16.86 -15.04 -11.39
C PHE A 22 15.80 -15.93 -12.02
N LYS A 23 15.80 -16.02 -13.34
CA LYS A 23 14.70 -16.63 -14.13
C LYS A 23 14.37 -18.07 -13.74
N ASP A 24 15.39 -18.87 -13.44
CA ASP A 24 15.29 -20.26 -13.01
C ASP A 24 14.72 -20.41 -11.60
N GLN A 25 14.78 -19.38 -10.79
CA GLN A 25 14.30 -19.37 -9.41
C GLN A 25 12.91 -18.76 -9.24
N ILE A 26 12.33 -18.11 -10.26
CA ILE A 26 10.98 -17.52 -10.18
C ILE A 26 9.93 -18.48 -9.60
N PRO A 27 9.92 -19.79 -9.95
CA PRO A 27 8.96 -20.73 -9.37
C PRO A 27 9.08 -20.93 -7.85
N LEU A 28 10.19 -20.50 -7.23
CA LEU A 28 10.42 -20.61 -5.79
C LEU A 28 9.78 -19.47 -5.00
N GLY A 29 9.21 -18.45 -5.69
CA GLY A 29 8.56 -17.30 -5.08
C GLY A 29 9.52 -16.38 -4.31
N TYR A 30 8.98 -15.43 -3.56
CA TYR A 30 9.76 -14.41 -2.85
C TYR A 30 10.82 -15.00 -1.90
N ALA A 31 10.52 -16.14 -1.27
CA ALA A 31 11.38 -16.74 -0.24
C ALA A 31 12.60 -17.47 -0.80
N GLY A 32 12.52 -17.96 -2.04
CA GLY A 32 13.58 -18.77 -2.68
C GLY A 32 14.14 -18.17 -3.97
N CYS A 33 13.55 -17.11 -4.49
CA CYS A 33 14.02 -16.47 -5.71
C CYS A 33 14.88 -15.25 -5.37
N GLY A 34 16.16 -15.33 -5.70
CA GLY A 34 17.05 -14.17 -5.66
C GLY A 34 16.94 -13.28 -6.89
N GLY A 35 17.72 -12.23 -6.94
CA GLY A 35 17.75 -11.29 -8.06
C GLY A 35 18.75 -10.16 -7.86
N HIS A 36 18.73 -9.25 -8.81
CA HIS A 36 19.51 -8.02 -8.78
C HIS A 36 18.57 -6.83 -8.61
N LEU A 37 18.89 -5.95 -7.65
CA LEU A 37 18.27 -4.64 -7.47
C LEU A 37 19.27 -3.58 -7.91
N GLU A 38 18.85 -2.70 -8.81
CA GLU A 38 19.68 -1.60 -9.28
C GLU A 38 18.85 -0.33 -9.39
N TYR A 39 19.42 0.80 -8.98
CA TYR A 39 18.81 2.11 -9.19
C TYR A 39 18.98 2.57 -10.64
N ASP A 40 18.06 3.41 -11.10
CA ASP A 40 18.16 4.09 -12.38
C ASP A 40 19.29 5.13 -12.33
N GLU A 41 20.16 5.16 -13.35
CA GLU A 41 21.32 6.04 -13.38
C GLU A 41 20.94 7.53 -13.30
N GLU A 42 19.89 7.94 -14.00
CA GLU A 42 19.42 9.35 -13.98
C GLU A 42 18.89 9.72 -12.59
N TYR A 43 18.21 8.79 -11.93
CA TYR A 43 17.74 8.99 -10.57
C TYR A 43 18.89 9.15 -9.58
N VAL A 44 19.92 8.30 -9.68
CA VAL A 44 21.11 8.40 -8.83
C VAL A 44 21.84 9.73 -9.04
N ILE A 45 22.06 10.13 -10.30
CA ILE A 45 22.69 11.42 -10.61
C ILE A 45 21.86 12.58 -10.04
N SER A 46 20.54 12.55 -10.23
CA SER A 46 19.63 13.57 -9.71
C SER A 46 19.68 13.65 -8.18
N SER A 47 19.76 12.50 -7.50
CA SER A 47 19.86 12.44 -6.04
C SER A 47 21.16 13.06 -5.53
N PHE A 48 22.30 12.84 -6.22
CA PHE A 48 23.57 13.45 -5.84
C PHE A 48 23.67 14.96 -6.15
N GLN A 49 22.85 15.45 -7.06
CA GLN A 49 22.79 16.87 -7.42
C GLN A 49 21.77 17.66 -6.58
N ALA A 50 20.87 16.97 -5.90
CA ALA A 50 19.84 17.59 -5.09
C ALA A 50 20.41 18.08 -3.73
N ASP A 51 19.93 19.20 -3.23
CA ASP A 51 20.27 19.71 -1.89
C ASP A 51 19.82 18.74 -0.79
N ILE A 52 18.70 18.06 -1.02
CA ILE A 52 18.16 16.99 -0.17
C ILE A 52 18.17 15.70 -0.98
N PRO A 53 18.81 14.62 -0.51
CA PRO A 53 18.82 13.35 -1.22
C PRO A 53 17.41 12.86 -1.56
N LEU A 54 17.25 12.34 -2.78
CA LEU A 54 15.96 11.77 -3.20
C LEU A 54 15.65 10.49 -2.41
N PRO A 55 14.35 10.18 -2.20
CA PRO A 55 13.93 9.03 -1.42
C PRO A 55 14.45 7.70 -1.99
N PRO A 56 14.91 6.76 -1.15
CA PRO A 56 15.28 5.41 -1.58
C PRO A 56 14.03 4.55 -1.82
N VAL A 57 14.22 3.37 -2.45
CA VAL A 57 13.17 2.34 -2.57
C VAL A 57 12.80 1.72 -1.21
N SER A 58 13.71 1.79 -0.25
CA SER A 58 13.58 1.24 1.10
C SER A 58 14.62 1.92 1.99
N LEU A 59 14.27 2.18 3.24
CA LEU A 59 15.16 2.86 4.20
C LEU A 59 16.56 2.22 4.34
N PRO A 60 16.70 0.89 4.37
CA PRO A 60 18.02 0.24 4.43
C PRO A 60 18.77 0.18 3.09
N VAL A 61 18.18 0.63 1.98
CA VAL A 61 18.77 0.54 0.63
C VAL A 61 19.07 1.94 0.09
N PRO A 62 20.26 2.50 0.37
CA PRO A 62 20.60 3.86 -0.04
C PRO A 62 20.66 4.00 -1.56
N VAL A 63 20.30 5.18 -2.07
CA VAL A 63 20.42 5.51 -3.48
C VAL A 63 21.91 5.51 -3.90
N GLY A 64 22.27 4.74 -4.93
CA GLY A 64 23.64 4.63 -5.39
C GLY A 64 23.78 3.81 -6.67
N PHE A 65 24.98 3.82 -7.27
CA PHE A 65 25.31 3.07 -8.49
C PHE A 65 25.61 1.57 -8.25
N ILE A 66 25.23 1.04 -7.09
CA ILE A 66 25.52 -0.34 -6.72
C ILE A 66 24.41 -1.23 -7.28
N ILE A 67 24.82 -2.37 -7.86
CA ILE A 67 23.92 -3.47 -8.19
C ILE A 67 23.92 -4.43 -7.01
N ASP A 68 22.85 -4.40 -6.24
CA ASP A 68 22.71 -5.27 -5.07
C ASP A 68 22.19 -6.65 -5.48
N LYS A 69 22.97 -7.68 -5.16
CA LYS A 69 22.57 -9.06 -5.33
C LYS A 69 21.87 -9.57 -4.07
N HIS A 70 20.69 -10.08 -4.24
CA HIS A 70 19.87 -10.66 -3.18
C HIS A 70 19.67 -12.16 -3.41
N ASP A 71 19.75 -12.97 -2.36
CA ASP A 71 19.50 -14.42 -2.42
C ASP A 71 18.00 -14.74 -2.34
N ARG A 72 17.17 -13.77 -1.94
CA ARG A 72 15.70 -13.76 -1.96
C ARG A 72 15.23 -12.36 -2.34
N TRP A 73 13.93 -12.17 -2.50
CA TRP A 73 13.43 -10.83 -2.79
C TRP A 73 13.80 -9.84 -1.68
N PRO A 74 14.14 -8.58 -2.04
CA PRO A 74 14.27 -7.50 -1.08
C PRO A 74 12.99 -7.34 -0.24
N ALA A 75 13.14 -7.06 1.05
CA ALA A 75 12.02 -7.07 2.00
C ALA A 75 10.90 -6.08 1.61
N PHE A 76 11.23 -4.89 1.10
CA PHE A 76 10.23 -3.90 0.70
C PHE A 76 9.29 -4.37 -0.43
N LEU A 77 9.70 -5.33 -1.26
CA LEU A 77 8.82 -5.90 -2.29
C LEU A 77 7.68 -6.73 -1.68
N LEU A 78 7.86 -7.22 -0.44
CA LEU A 78 6.80 -7.92 0.27
C LEU A 78 5.71 -6.95 0.73
N ASP A 79 6.07 -5.71 1.05
CA ASP A 79 5.11 -4.64 1.37
C ASP A 79 4.19 -4.31 0.18
N LEU A 80 4.64 -4.57 -1.03
CA LEU A 80 3.88 -4.36 -2.26
C LEU A 80 3.17 -5.62 -2.78
N LEU A 81 3.52 -6.80 -2.26
CA LEU A 81 2.95 -8.07 -2.70
C LEU A 81 1.55 -8.28 -2.12
N PRO A 82 0.50 -8.50 -2.94
CA PRO A 82 -0.84 -8.77 -2.43
C PRO A 82 -0.88 -9.99 -1.51
N THR A 83 -1.50 -9.83 -0.34
CA THR A 83 -1.71 -10.89 0.67
C THR A 83 -3.19 -11.07 1.01
N GLY A 84 -3.54 -12.09 1.77
CA GLY A 84 -4.89 -12.32 2.26
C GLY A 84 -5.96 -12.32 1.17
N ALA A 85 -7.02 -11.53 1.34
CA ALA A 85 -8.12 -11.43 0.39
C ALA A 85 -7.69 -10.82 -0.96
N GLY A 86 -6.73 -9.88 -0.95
CA GLY A 86 -6.16 -9.30 -2.15
C GLY A 86 -5.41 -10.33 -3.00
N ARG A 87 -4.59 -11.15 -2.35
CA ARG A 87 -3.91 -12.27 -3.01
C ARG A 87 -4.91 -13.20 -3.68
N LYS A 88 -5.95 -13.61 -2.95
CA LYS A 88 -7.01 -14.48 -3.48
C LYS A 88 -7.70 -13.86 -4.71
N GLY A 89 -8.09 -12.60 -4.63
CA GLY A 89 -8.75 -11.90 -5.74
C GLY A 89 -7.88 -11.81 -6.98
N TRP A 90 -6.57 -11.56 -6.81
CA TRP A 90 -5.63 -11.54 -7.94
C TRP A 90 -5.37 -12.93 -8.51
N LEU A 91 -5.27 -13.97 -7.69
CA LEU A 91 -5.13 -15.37 -8.16
C LEU A 91 -6.33 -15.78 -9.00
N ASP A 92 -7.55 -15.50 -8.54
CA ASP A 92 -8.79 -15.77 -9.28
C ASP A 92 -8.82 -15.02 -10.62
N ARG A 93 -8.44 -13.74 -10.63
CA ARG A 93 -8.41 -12.90 -11.83
C ARG A 93 -7.38 -13.35 -12.86
N LEU A 94 -6.22 -13.80 -12.41
CA LEU A 94 -5.12 -14.24 -13.27
C LEU A 94 -5.18 -15.75 -13.61
N ASP A 95 -6.22 -16.44 -13.13
CA ASP A 95 -6.37 -17.91 -13.25
C ASP A 95 -5.12 -18.67 -12.77
N LEU A 96 -4.61 -18.28 -11.60
CA LEU A 96 -3.41 -18.85 -11.00
C LEU A 96 -3.74 -19.68 -9.76
N ARG A 97 -2.94 -20.72 -9.55
CA ARG A 97 -2.95 -21.46 -8.29
C ARG A 97 -2.14 -20.73 -7.23
N ASP A 98 -2.57 -20.82 -5.97
CA ASP A 98 -1.83 -20.27 -4.85
C ASP A 98 -0.58 -21.09 -4.53
N THR A 99 0.50 -20.76 -5.22
CA THR A 99 1.82 -21.37 -5.09
C THR A 99 2.89 -20.28 -5.12
N PRO A 100 4.12 -20.55 -4.65
CA PRO A 100 5.21 -19.59 -4.75
C PRO A 100 5.45 -19.08 -6.19
N ALA A 101 5.20 -19.89 -7.20
CA ALA A 101 5.36 -19.49 -8.60
C ALA A 101 4.43 -18.34 -9.02
N ALA A 102 3.33 -18.10 -8.30
CA ALA A 102 2.42 -17.00 -8.58
C ALA A 102 2.94 -15.66 -8.09
N ASP A 103 3.88 -15.60 -7.13
CA ASP A 103 4.30 -14.37 -6.45
C ASP A 103 4.79 -13.30 -7.44
N TRP A 104 5.54 -13.70 -8.46
CA TRP A 104 6.03 -12.76 -9.47
C TRP A 104 4.90 -12.10 -10.26
N GLN A 105 3.89 -12.87 -10.64
CA GLN A 105 2.75 -12.33 -11.37
C GLN A 105 1.87 -11.46 -10.44
N LEU A 106 1.70 -11.89 -9.20
CA LEU A 106 1.00 -11.10 -8.19
C LEU A 106 1.68 -9.75 -7.93
N LEU A 107 3.00 -9.71 -7.83
CA LEU A 107 3.75 -8.47 -7.66
C LEU A 107 3.57 -7.55 -8.89
N THR A 108 3.78 -8.08 -10.09
CA THR A 108 3.78 -7.27 -11.33
C THR A 108 2.41 -6.80 -11.77
N HIS A 109 1.33 -7.45 -11.33
CA HIS A 109 -0.06 -7.04 -11.62
C HIS A 109 -0.75 -6.37 -10.44
N GLY A 110 -0.49 -6.83 -9.21
CA GLY A 110 -1.18 -6.37 -8.01
C GLY A 110 -0.63 -5.10 -7.37
N ALA A 111 0.64 -4.75 -7.63
CA ALA A 111 1.32 -3.61 -7.00
C ALA A 111 1.24 -2.30 -7.81
N ARG A 112 0.18 -2.08 -8.56
CA ARG A 112 -0.01 -0.86 -9.39
C ARG A 112 -0.56 0.33 -8.62
N HIS A 113 -1.41 0.06 -7.64
CA HIS A 113 -2.06 1.06 -6.79
C HIS A 113 -1.85 0.71 -5.32
N PRO A 114 -0.58 0.66 -4.88
CA PRO A 114 -0.25 0.24 -3.52
C PRO A 114 -0.55 1.35 -2.52
N VAL A 115 -0.43 1.01 -1.25
CA VAL A 115 -0.27 2.02 -0.21
C VAL A 115 1.11 2.66 -0.34
N GLY A 116 1.23 3.93 0.05
CA GLY A 116 2.47 4.67 -0.09
C GLY A 116 2.69 5.26 -1.48
N CYS A 117 3.93 5.59 -1.78
CA CYS A 117 4.37 6.28 -2.99
C CYS A 117 5.15 5.40 -3.98
N LEU A 118 5.36 4.11 -3.70
CA LEU A 118 6.03 3.16 -4.60
C LEU A 118 5.02 2.33 -5.38
N ARG A 119 5.34 1.96 -6.62
CA ARG A 119 4.60 0.97 -7.41
C ARG A 119 5.52 0.10 -8.26
N ILE A 120 5.03 -1.08 -8.61
CA ILE A 120 5.71 -1.98 -9.55
C ILE A 120 4.99 -1.93 -10.89
N VAL A 121 5.76 -1.75 -11.95
CA VAL A 121 5.27 -1.72 -13.33
C VAL A 121 5.85 -2.91 -14.08
N GLY A 122 5.00 -3.84 -14.48
CA GLY A 122 5.39 -4.96 -15.36
C GLY A 122 5.46 -4.53 -16.83
N GLU A 123 6.09 -5.35 -17.67
CA GLU A 123 6.32 -5.08 -19.10
C GLU A 123 5.05 -4.75 -19.93
N ASN A 124 3.87 -5.08 -19.44
CA ASN A 124 2.58 -4.86 -20.15
C ASN A 124 1.64 -3.89 -19.44
N ALA A 125 2.15 -3.11 -18.50
CA ALA A 125 1.35 -2.34 -17.56
C ALA A 125 0.49 -1.22 -18.17
N GLU A 126 0.91 -0.64 -19.30
CA GLU A 126 0.20 0.49 -19.92
C GLU A 126 -1.14 0.12 -20.58
N ARG A 127 -1.39 -1.18 -20.80
CA ARG A 127 -2.58 -1.64 -21.57
C ARG A 127 -3.83 -1.90 -20.73
N GLU A 128 -3.76 -1.75 -19.40
CA GLU A 128 -4.83 -2.23 -18.50
C GLU A 128 -5.31 -1.20 -17.47
N GLN A 129 -5.42 0.08 -17.82
CA GLN A 129 -6.21 0.98 -16.97
C GLN A 129 -7.69 0.60 -17.14
N PRO A 130 -8.37 0.13 -16.08
CA PRO A 130 -9.79 -0.09 -16.19
C PRO A 130 -10.48 1.26 -16.45
N PRO A 131 -11.53 1.29 -17.29
CA PRO A 131 -12.30 2.49 -17.44
C PRO A 131 -12.86 2.91 -16.08
N PRO A 132 -13.01 4.22 -15.81
CA PRO A 132 -13.64 4.69 -14.60
C PRO A 132 -15.03 4.06 -14.51
N GLY A 133 -15.24 3.27 -13.46
CA GLY A 133 -16.55 2.67 -13.18
C GLY A 133 -17.51 3.69 -12.59
N PRO A 134 -18.76 3.29 -12.36
CA PRO A 134 -19.72 4.15 -11.68
C PRO A 134 -19.20 4.50 -10.28
N GLY A 135 -19.49 5.71 -9.81
CA GLY A 135 -19.29 6.09 -8.41
C GLY A 135 -20.44 5.53 -7.54
N PHE A 136 -20.12 5.29 -6.28
CA PHE A 136 -21.07 4.73 -5.29
C PHE A 136 -21.21 5.67 -4.11
N MET A 137 -22.44 5.78 -3.56
CA MET A 137 -22.65 6.51 -2.32
C MET A 137 -22.02 5.77 -1.12
N ARG A 138 -21.64 6.48 -0.08
CA ARG A 138 -21.09 5.88 1.14
C ARG A 138 -22.01 4.82 1.75
N GLN A 139 -23.32 5.04 1.72
CA GLN A 139 -24.31 4.09 2.21
C GLN A 139 -24.30 2.78 1.42
N ASP A 140 -24.16 2.82 0.09
CA ASP A 140 -24.16 1.64 -0.78
C ASP A 140 -22.91 0.78 -0.48
N VAL A 141 -21.77 1.44 -0.26
CA VAL A 141 -20.52 0.82 0.19
C VAL A 141 -20.69 0.19 1.57
N ALA A 142 -21.27 0.92 2.53
CA ALA A 142 -21.46 0.45 3.90
C ALA A 142 -22.42 -0.75 3.99
N LEU A 143 -23.45 -0.76 3.16
CA LEU A 143 -24.39 -1.88 3.05
C LEU A 143 -23.86 -3.03 2.20
N ARG A 144 -22.72 -2.85 1.54
CA ARG A 144 -22.14 -3.83 0.60
C ARG A 144 -23.14 -4.24 -0.47
N GLU A 145 -23.76 -3.25 -1.12
CA GLU A 145 -24.67 -3.54 -2.20
C GLU A 145 -24.02 -4.39 -3.30
N GLN A 146 -24.83 -5.24 -3.94
CA GLN A 146 -24.34 -6.22 -4.91
C GLN A 146 -23.56 -5.55 -6.05
N SER A 147 -24.06 -4.45 -6.58
CA SER A 147 -23.42 -3.66 -7.64
C SER A 147 -22.05 -3.11 -7.25
N PHE A 148 -21.91 -2.65 -6.00
CA PHE A 148 -20.63 -2.20 -5.46
C PHE A 148 -19.66 -3.37 -5.29
N LEU A 149 -20.09 -4.50 -4.75
CA LEU A 149 -19.22 -5.66 -4.58
C LEU A 149 -18.72 -6.21 -5.92
N GLU A 150 -19.57 -6.31 -6.91
CA GLU A 150 -19.20 -6.74 -8.27
C GLU A 150 -18.18 -5.77 -8.89
N TYR A 151 -18.40 -4.48 -8.74
CA TYR A 151 -17.46 -3.45 -9.18
C TYR A 151 -16.11 -3.57 -8.46
N ALA A 152 -16.10 -3.66 -7.13
CA ALA A 152 -14.87 -3.77 -6.35
C ALA A 152 -14.07 -5.03 -6.72
N ILE A 153 -14.73 -6.16 -6.94
CA ILE A 153 -14.10 -7.41 -7.40
C ILE A 153 -13.53 -7.24 -8.81
N SER A 154 -14.29 -6.64 -9.73
CA SER A 154 -13.87 -6.47 -11.13
C SER A 154 -12.60 -5.64 -11.28
N LEU A 155 -12.38 -4.68 -10.39
CA LEU A 155 -11.20 -3.81 -10.40
C LEU A 155 -10.02 -4.36 -9.57
N GLY A 156 -10.19 -5.51 -8.93
CA GLY A 156 -9.20 -6.00 -7.98
C GLY A 156 -9.05 -5.07 -6.76
N ALA A 157 -10.04 -4.22 -6.51
CA ALA A 157 -10.09 -3.28 -5.41
C ALA A 157 -10.16 -3.97 -4.04
N SER A 158 -10.45 -5.28 -4.03
CA SER A 158 -10.30 -6.08 -2.85
C SER A 158 -8.82 -6.12 -2.51
N VAL A 159 -8.34 -5.03 -1.88
CA VAL A 159 -7.21 -5.14 -0.99
C VAL A 159 -5.84 -5.35 -1.67
N ALA A 160 -5.69 -4.98 -2.94
CA ALA A 160 -4.36 -4.77 -3.49
C ALA A 160 -3.72 -3.61 -2.73
N GLY A 161 -2.65 -3.87 -2.02
CA GLY A 161 -1.93 -2.87 -1.23
C GLY A 161 -2.35 -2.75 0.24
N SER A 162 -3.36 -3.46 0.71
CA SER A 162 -3.61 -3.59 2.16
C SER A 162 -2.93 -4.84 2.75
N SER A 163 -1.98 -5.41 2.03
CA SER A 163 -1.20 -6.56 2.45
C SER A 163 -0.51 -6.35 3.79
N ASP A 164 -0.16 -5.12 4.11
CA ASP A 164 0.60 -4.80 5.30
C ASP A 164 -0.24 -4.33 6.46
N VAL A 165 -1.50 -4.01 6.22
CA VAL A 165 -2.43 -3.83 7.31
C VAL A 165 -2.87 -5.21 7.78
N GLN A 166 -1.99 -5.88 8.50
CA GLN A 166 -2.28 -7.13 9.20
C GLN A 166 -3.55 -6.95 10.02
N GLY A 167 -4.62 -7.53 9.59
CA GLY A 167 -5.89 -7.43 10.27
C GLY A 167 -6.91 -8.30 9.56
N GLU A 168 -7.57 -9.18 10.30
CA GLU A 168 -8.52 -10.13 9.75
C GLU A 168 -9.83 -9.49 9.26
N SER A 169 -10.05 -8.18 9.52
CA SER A 169 -11.26 -7.48 9.07
C SER A 169 -11.18 -7.15 7.58
N PRO A 170 -12.25 -7.43 6.82
CA PRO A 170 -12.34 -7.03 5.42
C PRO A 170 -12.19 -5.52 5.28
N LYS A 171 -11.40 -5.09 4.32
CA LYS A 171 -11.13 -3.67 4.07
C LYS A 171 -10.96 -3.38 2.59
N LEU A 172 -11.21 -2.14 2.18
CA LEU A 172 -11.08 -1.64 0.82
C LEU A 172 -10.38 -0.29 0.83
N LEU A 173 -9.60 -0.04 -0.20
CA LEU A 173 -9.06 1.29 -0.50
C LEU A 173 -9.96 1.94 -1.54
N LEU A 174 -10.51 3.11 -1.21
CA LEU A 174 -11.43 3.84 -2.08
C LEU A 174 -10.97 5.28 -2.25
N THR A 175 -11.29 5.87 -3.40
CA THR A 175 -11.10 7.28 -3.70
C THR A 175 -12.46 7.94 -3.80
N GLU A 176 -12.67 9.02 -3.07
CA GLU A 176 -13.86 9.88 -3.16
C GLU A 176 -13.60 10.98 -4.18
N ASP A 177 -14.53 11.19 -5.09
CA ASP A 177 -14.49 12.28 -6.05
C ASP A 177 -15.03 13.60 -5.45
N LYS A 178 -15.04 14.66 -6.25
CA LYS A 178 -15.52 15.99 -5.85
C LYS A 178 -17.03 16.07 -5.66
N GLU A 179 -17.77 15.11 -6.19
CA GLU A 179 -19.22 14.94 -6.05
C GLU A 179 -19.57 14.09 -4.81
N GLY A 180 -18.57 13.54 -4.11
CA GLY A 180 -18.76 12.70 -2.92
C GLY A 180 -19.04 11.23 -3.23
N LEU A 181 -18.81 10.80 -4.46
CA LEU A 181 -18.96 9.40 -4.86
C LEU A 181 -17.66 8.62 -4.66
N LEU A 182 -17.78 7.38 -4.27
CA LEU A 182 -16.67 6.47 -4.00
C LEU A 182 -16.36 5.58 -5.20
N HIS A 183 -15.08 5.50 -5.52
CA HIS A 183 -14.53 4.67 -6.58
C HIS A 183 -13.43 3.77 -6.03
N ALA A 184 -13.11 2.69 -6.73
CA ALA A 184 -11.94 1.89 -6.38
C ALA A 184 -10.67 2.73 -6.45
N ASP A 185 -9.70 2.48 -5.57
CA ASP A 185 -8.43 3.20 -5.59
C ASP A 185 -7.72 3.03 -6.94
N GLY A 186 -7.24 4.13 -7.50
CA GLY A 186 -6.63 4.17 -8.84
C GLY A 186 -7.59 4.18 -10.03
N ALA A 187 -8.92 4.14 -9.80
CA ALA A 187 -9.90 4.24 -10.89
C ALA A 187 -10.13 5.68 -11.37
N LEU A 188 -9.77 6.67 -10.54
CA LEU A 188 -9.90 8.09 -10.88
C LEU A 188 -8.54 8.73 -11.17
N PRO A 189 -8.47 9.72 -12.07
CA PRO A 189 -7.35 10.63 -12.16
C PRO A 189 -7.17 11.40 -10.84
N ASP A 190 -5.94 11.69 -10.44
CA ASP A 190 -5.63 12.43 -9.21
C ASP A 190 -6.36 13.80 -9.16
N ALA A 191 -6.50 14.48 -10.31
CA ALA A 191 -7.22 15.75 -10.41
C ALA A 191 -8.72 15.69 -10.04
N SER A 192 -9.32 14.49 -10.07
CA SER A 192 -10.72 14.25 -9.70
C SER A 192 -10.88 13.79 -8.24
N ALA A 193 -9.80 13.41 -7.58
CA ALA A 193 -9.83 12.94 -6.21
C ALA A 193 -10.06 14.10 -5.22
N ALA A 194 -10.97 13.90 -4.27
CA ALA A 194 -11.20 14.78 -3.14
C ALA A 194 -10.62 14.19 -1.85
N CYS A 195 -10.70 12.88 -1.67
CA CYS A 195 -10.17 12.19 -0.51
C CYS A 195 -9.88 10.71 -0.82
N HIS A 196 -8.94 10.13 -0.10
CA HIS A 196 -8.65 8.69 -0.14
C HIS A 196 -9.00 8.05 1.18
N TRP A 197 -9.66 6.88 1.13
CA TRP A 197 -10.20 6.20 2.29
C TRP A 197 -9.68 4.78 2.44
N LEU A 198 -9.39 4.39 3.67
CA LEU A 198 -9.38 3.00 4.11
C LEU A 198 -10.74 2.71 4.72
N VAL A 199 -11.51 1.85 4.09
CA VAL A 199 -12.84 1.44 4.57
C VAL A 199 -12.75 0.05 5.16
N LYS A 200 -13.02 -0.08 6.46
CA LYS A 200 -13.05 -1.35 7.17
C LYS A 200 -14.47 -1.81 7.41
N PHE A 201 -14.69 -3.10 7.34
CA PHE A 201 -15.98 -3.73 7.60
C PHE A 201 -15.91 -4.73 8.75
N ALA A 202 -17.01 -4.93 9.45
CA ALA A 202 -17.11 -6.00 10.43
C ALA A 202 -16.87 -7.36 9.75
N ARG A 203 -16.19 -8.29 10.44
CA ARG A 203 -15.85 -9.63 9.92
C ARG A 203 -17.09 -10.49 9.65
N GLY A 204 -18.13 -10.28 10.41
CA GLY A 204 -19.36 -11.05 10.34
C GLY A 204 -20.60 -10.19 10.55
N ARG A 205 -21.73 -10.85 10.78
CA ARG A 205 -23.01 -10.22 11.09
C ARG A 205 -23.24 -10.04 12.60
N ASP A 206 -22.29 -10.45 13.41
CA ASP A 206 -22.35 -10.41 14.87
C ASP A 206 -22.22 -8.96 15.37
N GLU A 207 -23.02 -8.60 16.36
CA GLU A 207 -22.97 -7.29 17.00
C GLU A 207 -21.64 -7.03 17.71
N ARG A 208 -20.98 -8.06 18.21
CA ARG A 208 -19.65 -7.95 18.81
C ARG A 208 -18.62 -7.43 17.80
N GLU A 209 -18.61 -7.95 16.59
CA GLU A 209 -17.69 -7.51 15.51
C GLU A 209 -17.97 -6.07 15.10
N ARG A 210 -19.24 -5.67 15.04
CA ARG A 210 -19.60 -4.26 14.80
C ARG A 210 -19.18 -3.36 15.94
N GLN A 211 -19.27 -3.83 17.20
CA GLN A 211 -18.82 -3.06 18.35
C GLN A 211 -17.29 -2.87 18.34
N ILE A 212 -16.52 -3.88 17.96
CA ILE A 212 -15.06 -3.76 17.79
C ILE A 212 -14.73 -2.66 16.78
N LEU A 213 -15.42 -2.66 15.64
CA LEU A 213 -15.22 -1.67 14.59
C LEU A 213 -15.59 -0.25 15.05
N ARG A 214 -16.71 -0.10 15.78
CA ARG A 214 -17.12 1.19 16.39
C ARG A 214 -16.07 1.69 17.40
N ASN A 215 -15.54 0.78 18.22
CA ASN A 215 -14.53 1.13 19.20
C ASN A 215 -13.24 1.59 18.53
N GLU A 216 -12.84 0.98 17.42
CA GLU A 216 -11.66 1.40 16.65
C GLU A 216 -11.77 2.87 16.22
N GLY A 217 -12.90 3.27 15.63
CA GLY A 217 -13.13 4.66 15.25
C GLY A 217 -13.17 5.62 16.46
N ALA A 218 -13.73 5.18 17.59
CA ALA A 218 -13.73 5.96 18.82
C ALA A 218 -12.32 6.13 19.40
N TYR A 219 -11.51 5.06 19.38
CA TYR A 219 -10.13 5.10 19.90
C TYR A 219 -9.22 6.02 19.09
N LEU A 220 -9.37 6.09 17.77
CA LEU A 220 -8.63 7.05 16.95
C LEU A 220 -8.92 8.49 17.39
N LYS A 221 -10.17 8.83 17.67
CA LYS A 221 -10.55 10.16 18.16
C LYS A 221 -10.03 10.43 19.58
N VAL A 222 -10.07 9.43 20.45
CA VAL A 222 -9.54 9.54 21.82
C VAL A 222 -8.02 9.72 21.77
N ALA A 223 -7.31 8.98 20.94
CA ALA A 223 -5.87 9.12 20.76
C ALA A 223 -5.50 10.56 20.33
N ALA A 224 -6.22 11.12 19.36
CA ALA A 224 -6.02 12.52 18.96
C ALA A 224 -6.29 13.51 20.10
N LEU A 225 -7.31 13.28 20.92
CA LEU A 225 -7.60 14.12 22.10
C LEU A 225 -6.51 14.02 23.20
N LEU A 226 -5.81 12.89 23.25
CA LEU A 226 -4.68 12.66 24.17
C LEU A 226 -3.36 13.22 23.63
N GLY A 227 -3.35 13.78 22.42
CA GLY A 227 -2.20 14.44 21.81
C GLY A 227 -1.44 13.59 20.79
N ALA A 228 -1.91 12.37 20.46
CA ALA A 228 -1.31 11.60 19.39
C ALA A 228 -1.63 12.22 18.02
N ASP A 229 -0.67 12.19 17.09
CA ASP A 229 -0.86 12.66 15.71
C ASP A 229 -1.68 11.66 14.91
N VAL A 230 -3.00 11.77 15.00
CA VAL A 230 -3.93 10.94 14.23
C VAL A 230 -4.40 11.70 13.01
N HIS A 231 -3.98 11.26 11.84
CA HIS A 231 -4.32 11.90 10.56
C HIS A 231 -5.83 12.10 10.42
N ARG A 232 -6.26 13.37 10.36
CA ARG A 232 -7.64 13.80 10.15
C ARG A 232 -8.67 13.01 11.00
N ALA A 233 -8.39 12.85 12.29
CA ALA A 233 -9.26 12.13 13.23
C ALA A 233 -10.70 12.68 13.28
N ASP A 234 -10.90 13.94 12.94
CA ASP A 234 -12.18 14.67 12.88
C ASP A 234 -13.15 14.07 11.85
N VAL A 235 -12.62 13.55 10.70
CA VAL A 235 -13.45 12.99 9.62
C VAL A 235 -13.60 11.47 9.69
N VAL A 236 -12.96 10.79 10.65
CA VAL A 236 -13.18 9.35 10.89
C VAL A 236 -14.65 9.12 11.23
N ALA A 237 -15.33 8.29 10.44
CA ALA A 237 -16.77 8.10 10.55
C ALA A 237 -17.19 6.65 10.42
N MET A 238 -18.17 6.27 11.25
CA MET A 238 -18.89 5.01 11.15
C MET A 238 -20.13 5.20 10.30
N GLU A 239 -20.21 4.52 9.16
CA GLU A 239 -21.33 4.63 8.24
C GLU A 239 -22.28 3.45 8.41
N MET A 240 -23.59 3.74 8.59
CA MET A 240 -24.68 2.76 8.75
C MET A 240 -24.42 1.69 9.83
N GLY A 241 -23.49 1.92 10.76
CA GLY A 241 -23.06 0.94 11.77
C GLY A 241 -22.31 -0.28 11.22
N ASN A 242 -21.95 -0.31 9.93
CA ASN A 242 -21.38 -1.46 9.24
C ASN A 242 -19.98 -1.21 8.66
N ALA A 243 -19.63 0.03 8.36
CA ALA A 243 -18.34 0.37 7.76
C ALA A 243 -17.70 1.54 8.50
N LEU A 244 -16.39 1.44 8.76
CA LEU A 244 -15.57 2.49 9.34
C LEU A 244 -14.72 3.11 8.24
N PHE A 245 -14.94 4.40 7.98
CA PHE A 245 -14.19 5.21 7.05
C PHE A 245 -13.06 5.91 7.78
N ILE A 246 -11.83 5.61 7.39
CA ILE A 246 -10.60 6.21 7.93
C ILE A 246 -9.89 6.90 6.77
N PRO A 247 -9.60 8.22 6.85
CA PRO A 247 -8.83 8.87 5.81
C PRO A 247 -7.43 8.26 5.75
N ARG A 248 -6.92 8.04 4.54
CA ARG A 248 -5.58 7.50 4.36
C ARG A 248 -4.54 8.56 4.74
N PHE A 249 -3.57 8.18 5.55
CA PHE A 249 -2.48 9.05 5.99
C PHE A 249 -1.31 9.09 4.97
N ASP A 250 -1.26 8.12 4.06
CA ASP A 250 -0.23 8.05 3.03
C ASP A 250 -0.53 8.94 1.80
N ARG A 251 -1.62 9.70 1.84
CA ARG A 251 -2.05 10.60 0.74
C ARG A 251 -2.75 11.83 1.25
N THR A 252 -2.45 12.96 0.59
CA THR A 252 -3.15 14.22 0.85
C THR A 252 -3.61 14.82 -0.48
N CYS A 253 -4.87 15.28 -0.54
CA CYS A 253 -5.45 15.92 -1.72
C CYS A 253 -5.48 17.43 -1.50
N HIS A 254 -4.83 18.20 -2.38
CA HIS A 254 -4.83 19.66 -2.38
C HIS A 254 -4.93 20.19 -3.81
N ASP A 255 -5.87 21.07 -4.06
CA ASP A 255 -6.02 21.81 -5.33
C ASP A 255 -5.96 20.93 -6.60
N GLY A 256 -6.53 19.72 -6.52
CA GLY A 256 -6.56 18.77 -7.65
C GLY A 256 -5.25 18.01 -7.86
N ARG A 257 -4.37 18.02 -6.86
CA ARG A 257 -3.16 17.21 -6.80
C ARG A 257 -3.25 16.21 -5.65
N VAL A 258 -2.56 15.09 -5.79
CA VAL A 258 -2.45 14.08 -4.75
C VAL A 258 -0.99 13.94 -4.38
N GLU A 259 -0.63 14.39 -3.21
CA GLU A 259 0.67 14.10 -2.61
C GLU A 259 0.64 12.69 -2.01
N ARG A 260 1.71 11.91 -2.22
CA ARG A 260 1.84 10.52 -1.73
C ARG A 260 3.07 10.42 -0.84
N PHE A 261 2.89 9.86 0.34
CA PHE A 261 3.97 9.65 1.29
C PHE A 261 4.49 8.22 1.23
N GLY A 262 5.79 8.03 1.46
CA GLY A 262 6.40 6.72 1.57
C GLY A 262 5.80 5.94 2.73
N LEU A 263 5.55 4.66 2.51
CA LEU A 263 5.11 3.74 3.56
C LEU A 263 5.97 2.49 3.48
N GLU A 264 6.57 2.13 4.61
CA GLU A 264 7.39 0.94 4.74
C GLU A 264 7.12 0.26 6.08
N SER A 265 6.99 -1.07 6.06
CA SER A 265 6.79 -1.84 7.29
C SER A 265 8.07 -1.91 8.12
N PHE A 266 7.93 -2.10 9.44
CA PHE A 266 9.10 -2.37 10.31
C PHE A 266 9.85 -3.63 9.88
N ALA A 267 9.17 -4.64 9.35
CA ALA A 267 9.82 -5.84 8.83
C ALA A 267 10.70 -5.50 7.62
N SER A 268 10.21 -4.68 6.69
CA SER A 268 11.00 -4.20 5.56
C SER A 268 12.19 -3.36 6.01
N ALA A 269 11.98 -2.39 6.89
CA ALA A 269 13.04 -1.53 7.43
C ALA A 269 14.10 -2.34 8.21
N ALA A 270 13.73 -3.49 8.79
CA ALA A 270 14.65 -4.44 9.39
C ALA A 270 15.34 -5.38 8.37
N GLY A 271 14.97 -5.33 7.09
CA GLY A 271 15.48 -6.24 6.06
C GLY A 271 14.92 -7.66 6.15
N ILE A 272 13.79 -7.86 6.82
CA ILE A 272 13.15 -9.17 7.03
C ILE A 272 12.25 -9.49 5.84
N ALA A 273 12.74 -10.30 4.91
CA ALA A 273 12.01 -10.74 3.72
C ALA A 273 11.20 -12.02 4.00
N GLU A 274 10.33 -11.98 4.99
CA GLU A 274 9.50 -13.11 5.40
C GLU A 274 8.20 -12.62 6.06
N PHE A 275 7.04 -13.21 5.67
CA PHE A 275 5.76 -12.89 6.28
C PHE A 275 5.58 -13.55 7.65
N GLY A 276 4.89 -12.86 8.56
CA GLY A 276 4.52 -13.40 9.87
C GLY A 276 5.63 -13.39 10.91
N VAL A 277 6.81 -12.91 10.57
CA VAL A 277 7.88 -12.69 11.56
C VAL A 277 7.50 -11.51 12.45
N ARG A 278 7.62 -11.72 13.75
CA ARG A 278 7.39 -10.66 14.74
C ARG A 278 8.69 -9.93 14.99
N VAL A 279 8.69 -8.63 14.68
CA VAL A 279 9.74 -7.71 15.13
C VAL A 279 9.44 -7.35 16.58
N THR A 280 10.44 -7.35 17.45
CA THR A 280 10.22 -7.00 18.85
C THR A 280 9.98 -5.50 19.01
N HIS A 281 9.32 -5.10 20.12
CA HIS A 281 9.12 -3.68 20.42
C HIS A 281 10.46 -2.93 20.50
N GLN A 282 11.48 -3.53 21.13
CA GLN A 282 12.82 -2.95 21.21
C GLN A 282 13.47 -2.77 19.84
N ASP A 283 13.32 -3.74 18.93
CA ASP A 283 13.84 -3.63 17.56
C ASP A 283 13.13 -2.51 16.79
N ASN A 284 11.81 -2.39 16.95
CA ASN A 284 11.05 -1.29 16.34
C ASN A 284 11.51 0.08 16.86
N CYS A 285 11.72 0.24 18.16
CA CYS A 285 12.28 1.45 18.73
C CYS A 285 13.68 1.76 18.16
N ALA A 286 14.53 0.74 17.98
CA ALA A 286 15.84 0.92 17.37
C ALA A 286 15.76 1.36 15.89
N LEU A 287 14.78 0.86 15.13
CA LEU A 287 14.53 1.28 13.76
C LEU A 287 14.05 2.74 13.70
N ILE A 288 13.13 3.15 14.59
CA ILE A 288 12.70 4.55 14.71
C ILE A 288 13.92 5.44 14.99
N GLN A 289 14.74 5.08 15.98
CA GLN A 289 15.96 5.84 16.30
C GLN A 289 16.94 5.95 15.12
N ARG A 290 17.00 4.94 14.29
CA ARG A 290 17.93 4.90 13.13
C ARG A 290 17.44 5.71 11.95
N PHE A 291 16.16 5.68 11.65
CA PHE A 291 15.62 6.17 10.38
C PHE A 291 14.78 7.44 10.52
N SER A 292 14.28 7.76 11.71
CA SER A 292 13.50 8.96 11.91
C SER A 292 14.38 10.22 11.95
N SER A 293 13.84 11.32 11.44
CA SER A 293 14.41 12.66 11.60
C SER A 293 14.08 13.30 12.94
N ALA A 294 13.03 12.81 13.64
CA ALA A 294 12.57 13.27 14.95
C ALA A 294 12.35 12.08 15.91
N PRO A 295 13.38 11.26 16.21
CA PRO A 295 13.20 9.96 16.86
C PRO A 295 12.61 10.05 18.26
N ALA A 296 12.76 11.16 18.98
CA ALA A 296 12.18 11.32 20.31
C ALA A 296 10.65 11.48 20.22
N ASP A 297 10.16 12.26 19.27
CA ASP A 297 8.74 12.49 19.05
C ASP A 297 8.07 11.23 18.52
N ASP A 298 8.67 10.58 17.52
CA ASP A 298 8.15 9.35 16.91
C ASP A 298 8.12 8.16 17.90
N LEU A 299 9.05 8.10 18.87
CA LEU A 299 9.01 7.10 19.93
C LEU A 299 7.89 7.35 20.96
N LEU A 300 7.47 8.61 21.13
CA LEU A 300 6.31 8.93 21.98
C LEU A 300 5.00 8.56 21.32
N GLU A 301 4.93 8.64 20.00
CA GLU A 301 3.77 8.25 19.20
C GLU A 301 3.64 6.70 19.05
N TYR A 302 4.77 5.98 19.05
CA TYR A 302 4.82 4.52 18.93
C TYR A 302 4.41 3.80 20.20
#